data_60a429f563f4ab5f28fd8e01156ad06a
#
_entry.id   60a429f563f4ab5f28fd8e01156ad06a
#
_cell.length_a   1.000
_cell.length_b   1.000
_cell.length_c   1.000
_cell.angle_alpha   90.00
_cell.angle_beta   90.00
_cell.angle_gamma   90.00
#
_symmetry.space_group_name_H-M   'P 1'
#
loop_
_entity.id
_entity.type
_entity.pdbx_description
1 polymer ?
#
loop_
_entity_poly.entity_id
_entity_poly.type
_entity_poly.pdbx_seq_one_letter_code
_entity_poly.pdbx_strand_id
1 'polypeptide(L)'
;MSGAGTSTPNKRLAFLEKVTAEGSEDPLAWYGLAMEYRKLERWDEALQTFTTLRTRKPDYIAMYLMCGQMLDGAGRKDEAREWLESGMTRAKASGDSHAASEIESALALLD
;
A
#
# COMPACT_ATOMS: atom_id res chain seq x y z
N MET A 1 -16.16 29.20 -6.74
CA MET A 1 -15.77 28.72 -6.84
C MET A 1 -15.36 28.07 -6.35
N SER A 2 -15.32 28.07 -6.27
CA SER A 2 -14.89 27.60 -5.95
C SER A 2 -14.30 26.96 -5.76
N GLY A 3 -14.22 26.75 -5.52
CA GLY A 3 -13.64 26.22 -5.24
C GLY A 3 -12.81 25.83 -5.35
N ALA A 4 -12.90 26.42 -5.57
CA ALA A 4 -12.02 26.31 -5.96
C ALA A 4 -10.82 25.70 -5.76
N GLY A 5 -10.03 26.24 -5.66
CA GLY A 5 -8.74 25.85 -5.65
C GLY A 5 -8.59 24.47 -5.23
N THR A 6 -9.51 24.18 -4.61
CA THR A 6 -9.66 22.86 -4.21
C THR A 6 -9.97 21.95 -5.31
N SER A 7 -10.33 22.49 -6.42
CA SER A 7 -10.82 21.69 -7.51
C SER A 7 -9.74 21.31 -8.50
N THR A 8 -8.47 21.48 -8.14
CA THR A 8 -7.40 20.97 -9.01
C THR A 8 -7.56 19.46 -9.12
N PRO A 9 -7.83 18.93 -10.31
CA PRO A 9 -8.07 17.51 -10.45
C PRO A 9 -6.82 16.71 -10.12
N ASN A 10 -6.99 15.62 -9.42
CA ASN A 10 -5.90 14.67 -9.22
C ASN A 10 -5.90 13.74 -10.43
N LYS A 11 -5.17 14.15 -11.46
CA LYS A 11 -5.13 13.40 -12.73
C LYS A 11 -4.52 12.02 -12.56
N ARG A 12 -3.52 11.91 -11.67
CA ARG A 12 -2.89 10.63 -11.42
C ARG A 12 -3.88 9.66 -10.78
N LEU A 13 -4.63 10.13 -9.78
CA LEU A 13 -5.63 9.29 -9.13
C LEU A 13 -6.68 8.83 -10.13
N ALA A 14 -7.22 9.77 -10.92
CA ALA A 14 -8.25 9.44 -11.91
C ALA A 14 -7.75 8.40 -12.92
N PHE A 15 -6.52 8.56 -13.40
CA PHE A 15 -5.93 7.62 -14.35
C PHE A 15 -5.79 6.23 -13.72
N LEU A 16 -5.27 6.17 -12.49
CA LEU A 16 -5.07 4.90 -11.81
C LEU A 16 -6.38 4.21 -11.48
N GLU A 17 -7.40 4.99 -11.08
CA GLU A 17 -8.72 4.43 -10.85
C GLU A 17 -9.28 3.82 -12.13
N LYS A 18 -9.08 4.50 -13.25
CA LYS A 18 -9.57 4.01 -14.54
C LYS A 18 -8.90 2.70 -14.94
N VAL A 19 -7.56 2.68 -14.95
CA VAL A 19 -6.86 1.49 -15.44
C VAL A 19 -7.06 0.28 -14.53
N THR A 20 -7.19 0.49 -13.22
CA THR A 20 -7.45 -0.62 -12.31
C THR A 20 -8.88 -1.11 -12.43
N ALA A 21 -9.85 -0.21 -12.64
CA ALA A 21 -11.24 -0.58 -12.89
C ALA A 21 -11.37 -1.40 -14.18
N GLU A 22 -10.50 -1.15 -15.14
CA GLU A 22 -10.46 -1.90 -16.38
C GLU A 22 -9.72 -3.23 -16.26
N GLY A 23 -9.24 -3.55 -15.07
CA GLY A 23 -8.64 -4.85 -14.79
C GLY A 23 -7.15 -4.96 -15.08
N SER A 24 -6.41 -3.87 -14.97
CA SER A 24 -4.97 -3.91 -15.20
C SER A 24 -4.31 -5.05 -14.45
N GLU A 25 -3.39 -5.76 -15.14
CA GLU A 25 -2.59 -6.80 -14.52
C GLU A 25 -1.26 -6.26 -13.99
N ASP A 26 -0.97 -4.98 -14.21
CA ASP A 26 0.29 -4.39 -13.78
C ASP A 26 0.24 -4.08 -12.29
N PRO A 27 1.09 -4.72 -11.48
CA PRO A 27 1.09 -4.44 -10.04
C PRO A 27 1.43 -2.99 -9.71
N LEU A 28 2.18 -2.30 -10.58
CA LEU A 28 2.50 -0.90 -10.36
C LEU A 28 1.26 -0.01 -10.42
N ALA A 29 0.27 -0.37 -11.22
CA ALA A 29 -0.98 0.39 -11.27
C ALA A 29 -1.73 0.28 -9.96
N TRP A 30 -1.83 -0.92 -9.41
CA TRP A 30 -2.50 -1.16 -8.13
C TRP A 30 -1.74 -0.55 -6.97
N TYR A 31 -0.43 -0.72 -6.96
CA TYR A 31 0.41 -0.11 -5.93
C TYR A 31 0.31 1.41 -5.98
N GLY A 32 0.39 1.98 -7.17
CA GLY A 32 0.26 3.43 -7.36
C GLY A 32 -1.08 3.95 -6.86
N LEU A 33 -2.16 3.23 -7.14
CA LEU A 33 -3.49 3.62 -6.67
C LEU A 33 -3.55 3.61 -5.15
N ALA A 34 -3.07 2.53 -4.53
CA ALA A 34 -3.06 2.43 -3.07
C ALA A 34 -2.26 3.58 -2.45
N MET A 35 -1.11 3.92 -3.05
CA MET A 35 -0.26 4.99 -2.53
C MET A 35 -0.92 6.36 -2.70
N GLU A 36 -1.68 6.58 -3.77
CA GLU A 36 -2.43 7.82 -3.92
C GLU A 36 -3.51 7.94 -2.86
N TYR A 37 -4.25 6.87 -2.60
CA TYR A 37 -5.25 6.90 -1.53
C TYR A 37 -4.59 7.14 -0.18
N ARG A 38 -3.46 6.49 0.09
CA ARG A 38 -2.70 6.69 1.32
C ARG A 38 -2.27 8.14 1.49
N LYS A 39 -1.77 8.74 0.44
CA LYS A 39 -1.34 10.14 0.45
C LYS A 39 -2.49 11.08 0.75
N LEU A 40 -3.69 10.75 0.27
CA LEU A 40 -4.89 11.54 0.49
C LEU A 40 -5.57 11.21 1.82
N GLU A 41 -4.98 10.33 2.61
CA GLU A 41 -5.51 9.88 3.90
C GLU A 41 -6.87 9.19 3.76
N ARG A 42 -7.10 8.59 2.61
CA ARG A 42 -8.29 7.77 2.35
C ARG A 42 -7.93 6.33 2.72
N TRP A 43 -7.87 6.09 4.03
CA TRP A 43 -7.28 4.88 4.58
C TRP A 43 -8.00 3.60 4.20
N ASP A 44 -9.33 3.61 4.22
CA ASP A 44 -10.11 2.41 3.89
C ASP A 44 -9.94 2.03 2.42
N GLU A 45 -9.93 3.02 1.54
CA GLU A 45 -9.73 2.77 0.11
C GLU A 45 -8.31 2.30 -0.17
N ALA A 46 -7.33 2.88 0.55
CA ALA A 46 -5.95 2.43 0.42
C ALA A 46 -5.81 0.98 0.87
N LEU A 47 -6.39 0.62 2.01
CA LEU A 47 -6.31 -0.74 2.51
C LEU A 47 -6.99 -1.72 1.56
N GLN A 48 -8.15 -1.36 1.03
CA GLN A 48 -8.84 -2.22 0.08
C GLN A 48 -8.01 -2.45 -1.17
N THR A 49 -7.34 -1.40 -1.66
CA THR A 49 -6.51 -1.49 -2.86
C THR A 49 -5.26 -2.33 -2.60
N PHE A 50 -4.61 -2.14 -1.43
CA PHE A 50 -3.48 -2.98 -1.04
C PHE A 50 -3.91 -4.45 -0.93
N THR A 51 -5.10 -4.70 -0.38
CA THR A 51 -5.61 -6.06 -0.24
C THR A 51 -5.84 -6.71 -1.60
N THR A 52 -6.39 -5.96 -2.56
CA THR A 52 -6.56 -6.47 -3.91
C THR A 52 -5.21 -6.78 -4.55
N LEU A 53 -4.24 -5.89 -4.38
CA LEU A 53 -2.90 -6.13 -4.90
C LEU A 53 -2.30 -7.40 -4.30
N ARG A 54 -2.44 -7.57 -3.00
CA ARG A 54 -1.92 -8.75 -2.30
C ARG A 54 -2.53 -10.04 -2.84
N THR A 55 -3.82 -10.02 -3.12
CA THR A 55 -4.49 -11.18 -3.69
C THR A 55 -3.97 -11.50 -5.09
N ARG A 56 -3.76 -10.47 -5.90
CA ARG A 56 -3.31 -10.64 -7.28
C ARG A 56 -1.82 -10.94 -7.40
N LYS A 57 -1.01 -10.25 -6.60
CA LYS A 57 0.45 -10.31 -6.69
C LYS A 57 1.05 -10.38 -5.30
N PRO A 58 0.90 -11.52 -4.60
CA PRO A 58 1.38 -11.62 -3.21
C PRO A 58 2.88 -11.46 -3.06
N ASP A 59 3.64 -11.58 -4.14
CA ASP A 59 5.09 -11.41 -4.09
C ASP A 59 5.54 -9.97 -4.37
N TYR A 60 4.60 -9.04 -4.47
CA TYR A 60 4.95 -7.63 -4.63
C TYR A 60 5.30 -7.06 -3.26
N ILE A 61 6.57 -7.18 -2.86
CA ILE A 61 7.00 -7.02 -1.47
C ILE A 61 6.79 -5.61 -0.93
N ALA A 62 6.98 -4.57 -1.75
CA ALA A 62 6.88 -3.18 -1.31
C ALA A 62 5.53 -2.86 -0.65
N MET A 63 4.45 -3.52 -1.07
CA MET A 63 3.13 -3.21 -0.52
C MET A 63 3.00 -3.58 0.96
N TYR A 64 3.69 -4.62 1.40
CA TYR A 64 3.59 -5.05 2.80
C TYR A 64 4.14 -4.00 3.74
N LEU A 65 5.28 -3.42 3.39
CA LEU A 65 5.88 -2.36 4.20
C LEU A 65 5.01 -1.11 4.21
N MET A 66 4.56 -0.68 3.04
CA MET A 66 3.78 0.55 2.93
C MET A 66 2.42 0.42 3.62
N CYS A 67 1.75 -0.71 3.43
CA CYS A 67 0.46 -0.95 4.08
C CYS A 67 0.64 -1.09 5.60
N GLY A 68 1.67 -1.82 6.02
CA GLY A 68 1.96 -1.98 7.44
C GLY A 68 2.22 -0.65 8.13
N GLN A 69 3.04 0.21 7.52
CA GLN A 69 3.32 1.53 8.08
C GLN A 69 2.07 2.41 8.13
N MET A 70 1.24 2.33 7.10
CA MET A 70 -0.02 3.07 7.07
C MET A 70 -0.93 2.64 8.23
N LEU A 71 -1.06 1.33 8.43
CA LEU A 71 -1.91 0.80 9.50
C LEU A 71 -1.38 1.17 10.88
N ASP A 72 -0.07 1.13 11.05
CA ASP A 72 0.55 1.57 12.30
C ASP A 72 0.22 3.03 12.59
N GLY A 73 0.37 3.89 11.59
CA GLY A 73 0.05 5.31 11.73
C GLY A 73 -1.42 5.56 12.04
N ALA A 74 -2.29 4.65 11.64
CA ALA A 74 -3.72 4.74 11.93
C ALA A 74 -4.10 4.10 13.27
N GLY A 75 -3.12 3.59 14.03
CA GLY A 75 -3.37 2.96 15.32
C GLY A 75 -3.87 1.52 15.23
N ARG A 76 -3.81 0.94 14.04
CA ARG A 76 -4.29 -0.43 13.80
C ARG A 76 -3.11 -1.40 13.87
N LYS A 77 -2.56 -1.54 15.06
CA LYS A 77 -1.28 -2.22 15.24
C LYS A 77 -1.32 -3.72 14.96
N ASP A 78 -2.39 -4.40 15.30
CA ASP A 78 -2.48 -5.84 15.04
C ASP A 78 -2.50 -6.12 13.53
N GLU A 79 -3.25 -5.32 12.79
CA GLU A 79 -3.29 -5.45 11.34
C GLU A 79 -1.94 -5.09 10.73
N ALA A 80 -1.30 -4.03 11.25
CA ALA A 80 0.02 -3.62 10.78
C ALA A 80 1.02 -4.77 10.95
N ARG A 81 0.98 -5.43 12.11
CA ARG A 81 1.88 -6.54 12.39
C ARG A 81 1.66 -7.68 11.40
N GLU A 82 0.41 -8.02 11.11
CA GLU A 82 0.11 -9.10 10.18
C GLU A 82 0.69 -8.80 8.78
N TRP A 83 0.50 -7.57 8.31
CA TRP A 83 1.05 -7.19 7.00
C TRP A 83 2.57 -7.24 6.99
N LEU A 84 3.20 -6.73 8.04
CA LEU A 84 4.67 -6.73 8.11
C LEU A 84 5.24 -8.13 8.24
N GLU A 85 4.62 -8.98 9.05
CA GLU A 85 5.10 -10.36 9.21
C GLU A 85 4.93 -11.14 7.90
N SER A 86 3.81 -10.94 7.21
CA SER A 86 3.63 -11.58 5.91
C SER A 86 4.66 -11.10 4.89
N GLY A 87 4.96 -9.80 4.92
CA GLY A 87 6.00 -9.24 4.07
C GLY A 87 7.37 -9.81 4.37
N MET A 88 7.66 -10.02 5.66
CA MET A 88 8.94 -10.63 6.07
C MET A 88 9.08 -12.03 5.48
N THR A 89 8.02 -12.82 5.57
CA THR A 89 8.02 -14.16 5.00
C THR A 89 8.32 -14.13 3.50
N ARG A 90 7.68 -13.21 2.78
CA ARG A 90 7.89 -13.08 1.34
C ARG A 90 9.28 -12.60 0.99
N ALA A 91 9.79 -11.61 1.75
CA ALA A 91 11.11 -11.07 1.52
C ALA A 91 12.19 -12.14 1.71
N LYS A 92 12.06 -12.94 2.77
CA LYS A 92 13.02 -14.03 3.03
C LYS A 92 12.94 -15.10 1.94
N ALA A 93 11.74 -15.45 1.53
CA ALA A 93 11.55 -16.47 0.50
C ALA A 93 12.17 -16.06 -0.83
N SER A 94 12.15 -14.78 -1.15
CA SER A 94 12.70 -14.26 -2.41
C SER A 94 14.18 -13.86 -2.30
N GLY A 95 14.75 -13.90 -1.10
CA GLY A 95 16.13 -13.47 -0.88
C GLY A 95 16.31 -11.98 -0.89
N ASP A 96 15.26 -11.20 -0.67
CA ASP A 96 15.32 -9.75 -0.67
C ASP A 96 15.71 -9.27 0.73
N SER A 97 17.02 -9.24 0.99
CA SER A 97 17.53 -8.89 2.32
C SER A 97 17.31 -7.42 2.66
N HIS A 98 17.29 -6.55 1.66
CA HIS A 98 17.03 -5.13 1.89
C HIS A 98 15.59 -4.93 2.40
N ALA A 99 14.63 -5.52 1.71
CA ALA A 99 13.24 -5.44 2.14
C ALA A 99 13.04 -6.08 3.51
N ALA A 100 13.68 -7.24 3.76
CA ALA A 100 13.58 -7.89 5.06
C ALA A 100 14.09 -6.99 6.17
N SER A 101 15.19 -6.29 5.94
CA SER A 101 15.78 -5.38 6.93
C SER A 101 14.83 -4.20 7.21
N GLU A 102 14.24 -3.63 6.17
CA GLU A 102 13.29 -2.53 6.35
C GLU A 102 12.05 -2.96 7.11
N ILE A 103 11.52 -4.14 6.79
CA ILE A 103 10.35 -4.68 7.46
C ILE A 103 10.67 -4.99 8.94
N GLU A 104 11.85 -5.54 9.19
CA GLU A 104 12.27 -5.81 10.57
C GLU A 104 12.30 -4.54 11.39
N SER A 105 12.84 -3.45 10.83
CA SER A 105 12.85 -2.16 11.50
C SER A 105 11.44 -1.65 11.79
N ALA A 106 10.54 -1.80 10.82
CA ALA A 106 9.16 -1.38 11.02
C ALA A 106 8.47 -2.20 12.11
N LEU A 107 8.73 -3.51 12.16
CA LEU A 107 8.17 -4.37 13.21
C LEU A 107 8.67 -3.95 14.60
N ALA A 108 9.95 -3.60 14.69
CA ALA A 108 10.52 -3.16 15.95
C ALA A 108 9.85 -1.87 16.46
N LEU A 109 9.44 -1.02 15.55
CA LEU A 109 8.78 0.25 15.91
C LEU A 109 7.33 0.07 16.35
N LEU A 110 6.72 -1.08 16.10
CA LEU A 110 5.34 -1.33 16.55
C LEU A 110 5.23 -1.45 18.06
N ASP A 111 6.28 -1.88 18.70
CA ASP A 111 6.32 -2.07 20.13
C ASP A 111 6.90 -0.82 20.83
#